data_21beb6db14d88083359135aefe060b7b
#
_entry.id   21beb6db14d88083359135aefe060b7b
#
_cell.length_a   1.000
_cell.length_b   1.000
_cell.length_c   1.000
_cell.angle_alpha   90.00
_cell.angle_beta   90.00
_cell.angle_gamma   90.00
#
_symmetry.space_group_name_H-M   'P 1'
#
loop_
_entity.id
_entity.type
_entity.pdbx_description
1 polymer ?
#
loop_
_entity_poly.entity_id
_entity_poly.type
_entity_poly.pdbx_seq_one_letter_code
_entity_poly.pdbx_strand_id
1 'polypeptide(L)'
;GIYNTGVNPKYKTPDFPVYTVALGDTVAYPDVYIRNVETDKFNFVNTIFPIKVEVGAIKQKGSQVKCSLKQNDQVIARQILTIGQDYFFQEVSFEVEAPKKGIFRYSVELENDRVERTYENNRIETWVNIIDNSAKVAIYTTAPHPDIAAIKNAVDVSGIYRCKLYRWEEPLDSLNANLVILHNP
;
A
#
# COMPACT_ATOMS: atom_id res chain seq x y z
N GLY A 1 -11.43 -27.02 -10.20
CA GLY A 1 -10.49 -27.21 -9.09
C GLY A 1 -10.71 -28.53 -8.40
N ILE A 2 -9.65 -29.22 -8.09
CA ILE A 2 -9.71 -30.44 -7.28
C ILE A 2 -9.79 -29.97 -5.83
N TYR A 3 -10.94 -30.19 -5.17
CA TYR A 3 -11.07 -29.95 -3.73
C TYR A 3 -10.36 -31.08 -3.00
N ASN A 4 -9.18 -30.78 -2.48
CA ASN A 4 -8.46 -31.71 -1.61
C ASN A 4 -8.79 -31.36 -0.16
N THR A 5 -9.48 -32.25 0.53
CA THR A 5 -9.80 -32.12 1.95
C THR A 5 -8.65 -32.53 2.90
N GLY A 6 -7.52 -32.94 2.32
CA GLY A 6 -6.33 -33.34 3.06
C GLY A 6 -5.37 -32.17 3.38
N VAL A 7 -4.26 -32.50 4.04
CA VAL A 7 -3.17 -31.54 4.30
C VAL A 7 -2.58 -31.07 2.98
N ASN A 8 -2.35 -29.77 2.85
CA ASN A 8 -1.75 -29.21 1.64
C ASN A 8 -0.37 -29.86 1.39
N PRO A 9 -0.18 -30.56 0.24
CA PRO A 9 1.05 -31.29 -0.06
C PRO A 9 2.29 -30.40 -0.14
N LYS A 10 2.13 -29.09 -0.24
CA LYS A 10 3.22 -28.13 -0.22
C LYS A 10 3.99 -28.12 1.12
N TYR A 11 3.38 -28.59 2.20
CA TYR A 11 3.96 -28.63 3.53
C TYR A 11 4.40 -30.01 3.99
N LYS A 12 4.25 -31.03 3.16
CA LYS A 12 4.66 -32.40 3.49
C LYS A 12 5.52 -32.95 2.36
N THR A 13 6.81 -33.08 2.61
CA THR A 13 7.72 -33.79 1.70
C THR A 13 7.47 -35.29 1.86
N PRO A 14 7.05 -36.02 0.82
CA PRO A 14 6.88 -37.48 0.89
C PRO A 14 8.25 -38.17 0.92
N ASP A 15 8.32 -39.27 1.67
CA ASP A 15 9.54 -40.10 1.81
C ASP A 15 9.80 -41.03 0.61
N PHE A 16 9.04 -40.86 -0.46
CA PHE A 16 9.13 -41.66 -1.69
C PHE A 16 9.17 -40.75 -2.93
N PRO A 17 9.70 -41.21 -4.07
CA PRO A 17 9.70 -40.45 -5.32
C PRO A 17 8.27 -40.13 -5.78
N VAL A 18 8.00 -38.85 -6.04
CA VAL A 18 6.72 -38.38 -6.57
C VAL A 18 6.88 -37.94 -8.00
N TYR A 19 6.12 -38.56 -8.89
CA TYR A 19 6.01 -38.15 -10.29
C TYR A 19 4.68 -37.40 -10.47
N THR A 20 4.76 -36.14 -10.85
CA THR A 20 3.56 -35.34 -11.14
C THR A 20 3.26 -35.35 -12.62
N VAL A 21 2.02 -35.72 -12.98
CA VAL A 21 1.52 -35.64 -14.35
C VAL A 21 0.51 -34.49 -14.41
N ALA A 22 0.83 -33.46 -15.18
CA ALA A 22 -0.13 -32.39 -15.43
C ALA A 22 -1.18 -32.86 -16.43
N LEU A 23 -2.43 -32.98 -15.99
CA LEU A 23 -3.58 -33.29 -16.83
C LEU A 23 -4.32 -31.97 -17.12
N GLY A 24 -4.49 -31.66 -18.39
CA GLY A 24 -5.22 -30.47 -18.82
C GLY A 24 -4.92 -30.10 -20.27
N ASP A 25 -5.60 -29.07 -20.74
CA ASP A 25 -5.33 -28.48 -22.04
C ASP A 25 -4.00 -27.73 -21.99
N THR A 26 -3.08 -28.07 -22.88
CA THR A 26 -1.76 -27.43 -23.02
C THR A 26 -1.80 -26.18 -23.90
N VAL A 27 -2.97 -25.88 -24.50
CA VAL A 27 -3.14 -24.70 -25.33
C VAL A 27 -3.17 -23.44 -24.44
N ALA A 28 -2.18 -22.60 -24.62
CA ALA A 28 -2.21 -21.26 -23.98
C ALA A 28 -3.30 -20.42 -24.66
N TYR A 29 -4.22 -19.89 -23.91
CA TYR A 29 -5.24 -18.95 -24.38
C TYR A 29 -4.75 -17.50 -24.20
N PRO A 30 -5.24 -16.58 -25.04
CA PRO A 30 -4.99 -15.14 -24.82
C PRO A 30 -5.50 -14.71 -23.46
N ASP A 31 -4.63 -14.08 -22.67
CA ASP A 31 -4.94 -13.68 -21.30
C ASP A 31 -4.07 -12.52 -20.86
N VAL A 32 -4.63 -11.62 -20.05
CA VAL A 32 -3.91 -10.60 -19.31
C VAL A 32 -4.22 -10.82 -17.83
N TYR A 33 -3.23 -10.74 -16.98
CA TYR A 33 -3.44 -11.05 -15.58
C TYR A 33 -2.54 -10.23 -14.66
N ILE A 34 -3.01 -10.01 -13.45
CA ILE A 34 -2.20 -9.51 -12.35
C ILE A 34 -1.61 -10.72 -11.65
N ARG A 35 -0.27 -10.81 -11.66
CA ARG A 35 0.45 -11.88 -10.97
C ARG A 35 0.57 -11.63 -9.49
N ASN A 36 0.88 -10.37 -9.12
CA ASN A 36 1.13 -9.96 -7.74
C ASN A 36 0.85 -8.48 -7.57
N VAL A 37 0.46 -8.09 -6.37
CA VAL A 37 0.42 -6.69 -5.90
C VAL A 37 1.19 -6.60 -4.61
N GLU A 38 2.24 -5.80 -4.61
CA GLU A 38 3.12 -5.60 -3.46
C GLU A 38 3.00 -4.17 -2.95
N THR A 39 2.78 -4.03 -1.66
CA THR A 39 2.78 -2.75 -0.94
C THR A 39 3.00 -2.98 0.54
N ASP A 40 3.53 -1.99 1.23
CA ASP A 40 3.62 -2.02 2.69
C ASP A 40 2.24 -1.95 3.32
N LYS A 41 1.95 -2.90 4.21
CA LYS A 41 0.67 -2.96 4.91
C LYS A 41 0.47 -1.83 5.91
N PHE A 42 1.56 -1.19 6.35
CA PHE A 42 1.57 -0.07 7.29
C PHE A 42 2.36 1.09 6.70
N ASN A 43 1.72 2.26 6.65
CA ASN A 43 2.34 3.50 6.21
C ASN A 43 1.98 4.63 7.17
N PHE A 44 2.68 5.75 7.07
CA PHE A 44 2.47 6.90 7.95
C PHE A 44 1.71 8.02 7.25
N VAL A 45 0.95 8.78 8.01
CA VAL A 45 0.29 10.00 7.50
C VAL A 45 1.35 10.96 6.94
N ASN A 46 1.00 11.63 5.84
CA ASN A 46 1.86 12.56 5.10
C ASN A 46 3.10 11.92 4.46
N THR A 47 3.08 10.61 4.21
CA THR A 47 4.11 9.94 3.41
C THR A 47 3.57 9.52 2.05
N ILE A 48 4.49 9.29 1.11
CA ILE A 48 4.21 8.66 -0.18
C ILE A 48 4.72 7.23 -0.10
N PHE A 49 3.92 6.27 -0.56
CA PHE A 49 4.29 4.86 -0.58
C PHE A 49 3.96 4.23 -1.94
N PRO A 50 4.75 3.25 -2.39
CA PRO A 50 4.51 2.58 -3.66
C PRO A 50 3.48 1.45 -3.53
N ILE A 51 2.66 1.28 -4.58
CA ILE A 51 1.92 0.06 -4.86
C ILE A 51 2.48 -0.49 -6.15
N LYS A 52 3.20 -1.61 -6.07
CA LYS A 52 3.82 -2.29 -7.21
C LYS A 52 2.93 -3.40 -7.70
N VAL A 53 2.75 -3.48 -9.01
CA VAL A 53 1.87 -4.41 -9.67
C VAL A 53 2.65 -5.19 -10.72
N GLU A 54 2.69 -6.50 -10.61
CA GLU A 54 3.25 -7.38 -11.61
C GLU A 54 2.16 -7.77 -12.61
N VAL A 55 2.26 -7.26 -13.83
CA VAL A 55 1.34 -7.55 -14.93
C VAL A 55 1.96 -8.55 -15.89
N GLY A 56 1.23 -9.61 -16.18
CA GLY A 56 1.58 -10.59 -17.20
C GLY A 56 0.57 -10.61 -18.34
N ALA A 57 1.03 -11.02 -19.54
CA ALA A 57 0.15 -11.28 -20.66
C ALA A 57 0.66 -12.46 -21.50
N ILE A 58 -0.28 -13.24 -22.04
CA ILE A 58 -0.03 -14.40 -22.90
C ILE A 58 -0.80 -14.20 -24.20
N LYS A 59 -0.13 -14.35 -25.36
CA LYS A 59 -0.72 -14.23 -26.70
C LYS A 59 -1.53 -12.96 -26.93
N GLN A 60 -1.08 -11.84 -26.33
CA GLN A 60 -1.72 -10.53 -26.41
C GLN A 60 -0.82 -9.49 -27.11
N LYS A 61 0.18 -9.94 -27.88
CA LYS A 61 1.08 -9.04 -28.60
C LYS A 61 0.33 -7.99 -29.42
N GLY A 62 0.71 -6.73 -29.27
CA GLY A 62 0.14 -5.58 -29.95
C GLY A 62 -1.12 -4.99 -29.31
N SER A 63 -1.61 -5.56 -28.17
CA SER A 63 -2.71 -4.96 -27.42
C SER A 63 -2.22 -3.86 -26.50
N GLN A 64 -3.15 -3.00 -26.10
CA GLN A 64 -2.95 -2.00 -25.04
C GLN A 64 -3.76 -2.40 -23.82
N VAL A 65 -3.10 -2.49 -22.69
CA VAL A 65 -3.70 -2.84 -21.42
C VAL A 65 -3.70 -1.60 -20.52
N LYS A 66 -4.84 -1.20 -20.03
CA LYS A 66 -5.01 -0.12 -19.08
C LYS A 66 -4.94 -0.70 -17.67
N CYS A 67 -3.91 -0.36 -16.92
CA CYS A 67 -3.77 -0.69 -15.51
C CYS A 67 -4.24 0.49 -14.67
N SER A 68 -5.32 0.30 -13.92
CA SER A 68 -5.94 1.35 -13.09
C SER A 68 -5.82 1.01 -11.62
N LEU A 69 -5.34 1.96 -10.82
CA LEU A 69 -5.36 1.88 -9.37
C LEU A 69 -6.58 2.65 -8.85
N LYS A 70 -7.39 2.00 -8.03
CA LYS A 70 -8.57 2.59 -7.38
C LYS A 70 -8.39 2.61 -5.86
N GLN A 71 -8.90 3.65 -5.23
CA GLN A 71 -9.07 3.73 -3.78
C GLN A 71 -10.56 3.87 -3.48
N ASN A 72 -11.13 2.94 -2.70
CA ASN A 72 -12.58 2.90 -2.41
C ASN A 72 -13.44 3.05 -3.67
N ASP A 73 -13.09 2.31 -4.73
CA ASP A 73 -13.74 2.28 -6.06
C ASP A 73 -13.57 3.55 -6.92
N GLN A 74 -12.86 4.57 -6.44
CA GLN A 74 -12.49 5.73 -7.24
C GLN A 74 -11.09 5.55 -7.86
N VAL A 75 -10.98 5.79 -9.16
CA VAL A 75 -9.68 5.72 -9.85
C VAL A 75 -8.81 6.89 -9.41
N ILE A 76 -7.63 6.57 -8.87
CA ILE A 76 -6.63 7.55 -8.40
C ILE A 76 -5.42 7.64 -9.33
N ALA A 77 -5.10 6.56 -10.06
CA ALA A 77 -4.02 6.55 -11.03
C ALA A 77 -4.28 5.55 -12.16
N ARG A 78 -3.65 5.78 -13.33
CA ARG A 78 -3.69 4.90 -14.49
C ARG A 78 -2.36 4.85 -15.21
N GLN A 79 -2.02 3.68 -15.74
CA GLN A 79 -0.92 3.51 -16.66
C GLN A 79 -1.39 2.63 -17.84
N ILE A 80 -0.87 2.93 -19.04
CA ILE A 80 -1.16 2.15 -20.25
C ILE A 80 0.09 1.35 -20.59
N LEU A 81 -0.08 0.02 -20.70
CA LEU A 81 0.98 -0.91 -21.06
C LEU A 81 0.78 -1.35 -22.51
N THR A 82 1.83 -1.30 -23.29
CA THR A 82 1.82 -1.87 -24.66
C THR A 82 2.47 -3.23 -24.63
N ILE A 83 1.72 -4.27 -25.00
CA ILE A 83 2.18 -5.64 -24.99
C ILE A 83 3.05 -5.89 -26.23
N GLY A 84 4.38 -5.97 -26.04
CA GLY A 84 5.34 -6.08 -27.13
C GLY A 84 5.58 -7.50 -27.64
N GLN A 85 5.21 -8.53 -26.88
CA GLN A 85 5.51 -9.94 -27.17
C GLN A 85 4.42 -10.87 -26.63
N ASP A 86 4.42 -12.14 -27.12
CA ASP A 86 3.37 -13.11 -26.75
C ASP A 86 3.43 -13.58 -25.30
N TYR A 87 4.61 -13.56 -24.69
CA TYR A 87 4.79 -13.78 -23.26
C TYR A 87 5.37 -12.50 -22.68
N PHE A 88 4.53 -11.70 -22.08
CA PHE A 88 4.87 -10.38 -21.58
C PHE A 88 4.83 -10.37 -20.05
N PHE A 89 5.75 -9.63 -19.47
CA PHE A 89 5.81 -9.36 -18.05
C PHE A 89 6.37 -7.96 -17.82
N GLN A 90 5.70 -7.19 -16.96
CA GLN A 90 6.15 -5.85 -16.59
C GLN A 90 5.68 -5.50 -15.18
N GLU A 91 6.57 -4.89 -14.39
CA GLU A 91 6.21 -4.23 -13.14
C GLU A 91 5.74 -2.80 -13.41
N VAL A 92 4.64 -2.43 -12.79
CA VAL A 92 4.05 -1.09 -12.78
C VAL A 92 4.07 -0.59 -11.35
N SER A 93 4.55 0.62 -11.11
CA SER A 93 4.55 1.25 -9.79
C SER A 93 3.65 2.48 -9.77
N PHE A 94 2.78 2.54 -8.76
CA PHE A 94 1.96 3.71 -8.45
C PHE A 94 2.43 4.32 -7.14
N GLU A 95 2.66 5.62 -7.14
CA GLU A 95 2.93 6.37 -5.91
C GLU A 95 1.62 6.91 -5.33
N VAL A 96 1.38 6.61 -4.06
CA VAL A 96 0.14 6.96 -3.36
C VAL A 96 0.44 7.82 -2.16
N GLU A 97 -0.26 8.93 -2.04
CA GLU A 97 -0.20 9.78 -0.85
C GLU A 97 -1.09 9.26 0.27
N ALA A 98 -0.62 9.39 1.50
CA ALA A 98 -1.32 9.01 2.72
C ALA A 98 -1.82 10.26 3.49
N PRO A 99 -2.94 10.92 3.08
CA PRO A 99 -3.32 12.22 3.63
C PRO A 99 -3.89 12.14 5.04
N LYS A 100 -4.40 10.99 5.47
CA LYS A 100 -5.02 10.78 6.80
C LYS A 100 -4.90 9.36 7.29
N LYS A 101 -4.97 9.18 8.61
CA LYS A 101 -5.01 7.87 9.26
C LYS A 101 -6.27 7.08 8.90
N GLY A 102 -6.14 5.76 8.82
CA GLY A 102 -7.25 4.84 8.58
C GLY A 102 -6.81 3.61 7.80
N ILE A 103 -7.75 2.71 7.58
CA ILE A 103 -7.57 1.55 6.72
C ILE A 103 -8.19 1.87 5.37
N PHE A 104 -7.39 1.77 4.32
CA PHE A 104 -7.81 2.05 2.95
C PHE A 104 -7.75 0.78 2.11
N ARG A 105 -8.82 0.58 1.34
CA ARG A 105 -8.87 -0.47 0.32
C ARG A 105 -8.37 0.10 -1.00
N TYR A 106 -7.40 -0.59 -1.57
CA TYR A 106 -6.93 -0.34 -2.93
C TYR A 106 -7.26 -1.55 -3.80
N SER A 107 -7.72 -1.30 -5.02
CA SER A 107 -7.91 -2.33 -6.04
C SER A 107 -7.16 -1.94 -7.31
N VAL A 108 -6.46 -2.92 -7.86
CA VAL A 108 -5.85 -2.81 -9.19
C VAL A 108 -6.73 -3.53 -10.16
N GLU A 109 -7.02 -2.90 -11.29
CA GLU A 109 -7.82 -3.49 -12.36
C GLU A 109 -7.12 -3.32 -13.71
N LEU A 110 -7.12 -4.40 -14.48
CA LEU A 110 -6.67 -4.41 -15.86
C LEU A 110 -7.88 -4.37 -16.80
N GLU A 111 -7.84 -3.46 -17.76
CA GLU A 111 -8.80 -3.41 -18.87
C GLU A 111 -8.01 -3.64 -20.17
N ASN A 112 -8.45 -4.63 -20.95
CA ASN A 112 -7.89 -4.97 -22.25
C ASN A 112 -8.93 -4.72 -23.35
N ASP A 113 -8.47 -4.35 -24.54
CA ASP A 113 -9.30 -4.15 -25.73
C ASP A 113 -9.65 -5.44 -26.46
N ARG A 114 -9.08 -6.58 -26.04
CA ARG A 114 -9.29 -7.90 -26.62
C ARG A 114 -10.02 -8.83 -25.68
N VAL A 115 -10.72 -9.81 -26.29
CA VAL A 115 -11.44 -10.84 -25.53
C VAL A 115 -10.46 -11.80 -24.87
N GLU A 116 -10.71 -12.10 -23.60
CA GLU A 116 -9.95 -13.01 -22.76
C GLU A 116 -10.83 -14.20 -22.34
N ARG A 117 -10.18 -15.28 -21.90
CA ARG A 117 -10.90 -16.46 -21.41
C ARG A 117 -11.53 -16.23 -20.05
N THR A 118 -10.86 -15.45 -19.20
CA THR A 118 -11.30 -15.09 -17.84
C THR A 118 -10.92 -13.65 -17.54
N TYR A 119 -11.70 -13.01 -16.69
CA TYR A 119 -11.43 -11.67 -16.18
C TYR A 119 -11.24 -11.67 -14.66
N GLU A 120 -11.28 -12.83 -14.01
CA GLU A 120 -11.15 -12.96 -12.56
C GLU A 120 -9.75 -12.60 -12.07
N ASN A 121 -8.73 -12.83 -12.90
CA ASN A 121 -7.32 -12.54 -12.63
C ASN A 121 -6.91 -11.10 -13.02
N ASN A 122 -7.85 -10.31 -13.53
CA ASN A 122 -7.64 -8.91 -13.91
C ASN A 122 -7.88 -7.93 -12.77
N ARG A 123 -8.26 -8.42 -11.58
CA ARG A 123 -8.50 -7.59 -10.42
C ARG A 123 -7.89 -8.21 -9.16
N ILE A 124 -7.13 -7.40 -8.42
CA ILE A 124 -6.65 -7.75 -7.08
C ILE A 124 -6.92 -6.59 -6.13
N GLU A 125 -7.34 -6.94 -4.91
CA GLU A 125 -7.55 -5.97 -3.82
C GLU A 125 -6.46 -6.13 -2.75
N THR A 126 -6.05 -5.00 -2.19
CA THR A 126 -5.13 -4.94 -1.05
C THR A 126 -5.59 -3.89 -0.05
N TRP A 127 -5.15 -4.02 1.19
CA TRP A 127 -5.49 -3.14 2.29
C TRP A 127 -4.23 -2.55 2.88
N VAL A 128 -4.25 -1.23 3.08
CA VAL A 128 -3.15 -0.48 3.69
C VAL A 128 -3.67 0.24 4.92
N ASN A 129 -2.99 0.06 6.05
CA ASN A 129 -3.28 0.77 7.28
C ASN A 129 -2.34 1.97 7.42
N ILE A 130 -2.91 3.16 7.37
CA ILE A 130 -2.17 4.41 7.54
C ILE A 130 -2.28 4.83 8.99
N ILE A 131 -1.14 4.88 9.68
CA ILE A 131 -1.04 5.21 11.09
C ILE A 131 -0.46 6.61 11.28
N ASP A 132 -0.92 7.29 12.33
CA ASP A 132 -0.37 8.57 12.75
C ASP A 132 0.84 8.31 13.65
N ASN A 133 2.04 8.57 13.13
CA ASN A 133 3.30 8.44 13.88
C ASN A 133 3.78 9.81 14.39
N SER A 134 2.92 10.84 14.43
CA SER A 134 3.32 12.14 14.96
C SER A 134 3.62 12.04 16.44
N ALA A 135 4.87 12.33 16.81
CA ALA A 135 5.24 12.48 18.21
C ALA A 135 4.67 13.77 18.77
N LYS A 136 4.10 13.71 19.96
CA LYS A 136 3.51 14.84 20.66
C LYS A 136 4.57 15.52 21.52
N VAL A 137 4.77 16.83 21.28
CA VAL A 137 5.68 17.68 22.06
C VAL A 137 4.84 18.63 22.89
N ALA A 138 5.01 18.61 24.21
CA ALA A 138 4.41 19.56 25.11
C ALA A 138 5.42 20.65 25.48
N ILE A 139 5.07 21.91 25.31
CA ILE A 139 5.87 23.05 25.84
C ILE A 139 5.17 23.58 27.08
N TYR A 140 5.87 23.53 28.19
CA TYR A 140 5.41 24.09 29.46
C TYR A 140 6.05 25.45 29.69
N THR A 141 5.23 26.46 30.02
CA THR A 141 5.70 27.82 30.24
C THR A 141 4.87 28.55 31.31
N THR A 142 5.50 29.45 32.01
CA THR A 142 4.84 30.35 32.99
C THR A 142 4.23 31.56 32.31
N ALA A 143 4.82 32.04 31.20
CA ALA A 143 4.37 33.24 30.52
C ALA A 143 4.58 33.16 29.01
N PRO A 144 3.80 33.88 28.20
CA PRO A 144 4.03 33.98 26.78
C PRO A 144 5.43 34.57 26.48
N HIS A 145 6.18 33.94 25.58
CA HIS A 145 7.50 34.38 25.16
C HIS A 145 7.68 34.18 23.63
N PRO A 146 8.38 35.08 22.91
CA PRO A 146 8.63 34.95 21.47
C PRO A 146 9.33 33.63 21.10
N ASP A 147 10.22 33.11 21.96
CA ASP A 147 10.93 31.84 21.70
C ASP A 147 10.00 30.67 21.64
N ILE A 148 8.87 30.67 22.34
CA ILE A 148 7.86 29.60 22.29
C ILE A 148 7.28 29.50 20.88
N ALA A 149 7.00 30.63 20.26
CA ALA A 149 6.52 30.68 18.89
C ALA A 149 7.57 30.13 17.91
N ALA A 150 8.84 30.49 18.12
CA ALA A 150 9.95 29.98 17.30
C ALA A 150 10.13 28.46 17.47
N ILE A 151 10.13 27.95 18.70
CA ILE A 151 10.22 26.50 18.98
C ILE A 151 9.03 25.78 18.36
N LYS A 152 7.82 26.28 18.57
CA LYS A 152 6.60 25.67 18.03
C LYS A 152 6.67 25.61 16.50
N ASN A 153 7.04 26.70 15.84
CA ASN A 153 7.16 26.73 14.38
C ASN A 153 8.23 25.75 13.87
N ALA A 154 9.39 25.67 14.52
CA ALA A 154 10.45 24.72 14.16
C ALA A 154 10.00 23.26 14.29
N VAL A 155 9.22 22.96 15.33
CA VAL A 155 8.66 21.63 15.56
C VAL A 155 7.57 21.30 14.52
N ASP A 156 6.63 22.21 14.29
CA ASP A 156 5.49 22.00 13.38
C ASP A 156 5.92 21.90 11.90
N VAL A 157 6.97 22.63 11.48
CA VAL A 157 7.53 22.57 10.11
C VAL A 157 8.06 21.17 9.76
N SER A 158 8.49 20.39 10.75
CA SER A 158 8.98 19.03 10.52
C SER A 158 7.91 18.06 9.97
N GLY A 159 6.61 18.35 10.21
CA GLY A 159 5.48 17.49 9.85
C GLY A 159 5.39 16.16 10.64
N ILE A 160 6.43 15.83 11.42
CA ILE A 160 6.54 14.58 12.21
C ILE A 160 6.06 14.79 13.64
N TYR A 161 6.19 16.02 14.15
CA TYR A 161 5.86 16.36 15.52
C TYR A 161 4.61 17.23 15.58
N ARG A 162 3.81 17.06 16.65
CA ARG A 162 2.69 17.95 16.98
C ARG A 162 2.98 18.65 18.30
N CYS A 163 3.09 19.98 18.24
CA CYS A 163 3.41 20.78 19.40
C CYS A 163 2.15 21.35 20.05
N LYS A 164 2.02 21.16 21.38
CA LYS A 164 0.96 21.76 22.19
C LYS A 164 1.58 22.55 23.34
N LEU A 165 1.04 23.77 23.57
CA LEU A 165 1.46 24.65 24.63
C LEU A 165 0.59 24.39 25.87
N TYR A 166 1.23 24.30 27.03
CA TYR A 166 0.61 24.14 28.32
C TYR A 166 1.10 25.23 29.26
N ARG A 167 0.23 25.68 30.16
CA ARG A 167 0.60 26.61 31.22
C ARG A 167 1.11 25.83 32.42
N TRP A 168 1.99 26.48 33.21
CA TRP A 168 2.61 25.87 34.39
C TRP A 168 1.59 25.36 35.44
N GLU A 169 0.41 25.94 35.47
CA GLU A 169 -0.68 25.57 36.38
C GLU A 169 -1.42 24.28 35.96
N GLU A 170 -1.23 23.83 34.75
CA GLU A 170 -1.90 22.62 34.27
C GLU A 170 -1.18 21.37 34.81
N PRO A 171 -1.92 20.33 35.28
CA PRO A 171 -1.29 19.15 35.87
C PRO A 171 -0.50 18.35 34.82
N LEU A 172 0.73 17.98 35.18
CA LEU A 172 1.64 17.17 34.34
C LEU A 172 1.06 15.80 34.00
N ASP A 173 0.25 15.23 34.88
CA ASP A 173 -0.34 13.87 34.68
C ASP A 173 -1.34 13.80 33.53
N SER A 174 -1.82 14.93 33.03
CA SER A 174 -2.70 15.03 31.87
C SER A 174 -1.96 15.08 30.53
N LEU A 175 -0.62 15.11 30.55
CA LEU A 175 0.21 15.22 29.36
C LEU A 175 0.28 13.90 28.60
N ASN A 176 -0.46 13.81 27.52
CA ASN A 176 -0.24 12.78 26.52
C ASN A 176 0.82 13.27 25.53
N ALA A 177 2.09 13.37 25.99
CA ALA A 177 3.22 13.85 25.20
C ALA A 177 4.38 12.87 25.25
N ASN A 178 5.12 12.78 24.14
CA ASN A 178 6.33 11.96 24.02
C ASN A 178 7.58 12.74 24.47
N LEU A 179 7.52 14.07 24.40
CA LEU A 179 8.58 15.00 24.82
C LEU A 179 7.96 16.19 25.53
N VAL A 180 8.57 16.61 26.63
CA VAL A 180 8.20 17.82 27.35
C VAL A 180 9.37 18.82 27.32
N ILE A 181 9.09 20.03 26.87
CA ILE A 181 10.02 21.15 26.86
C ILE A 181 9.58 22.12 27.99
N LEU A 182 10.44 22.33 28.94
CA LEU A 182 10.23 23.33 30.01
C LEU A 182 10.88 24.64 29.59
N HIS A 183 10.09 25.71 29.49
CA HIS A 183 10.57 27.03 29.11
C HIS A 183 10.30 28.02 30.25
N ASN A 184 11.38 28.53 30.86
CA ASN A 184 11.33 29.44 32.01
C ASN A 184 10.35 28.98 33.11
N PRO A 185 10.60 27.80 33.69
CA PRO A 185 9.74 27.23 34.72
C PRO A 185 9.78 28.06 36.02
#